data_67a5147770ceb26104347c769170ba8b
#
_entry.id   67a5147770ceb26104347c769170ba8b
#
_cell.length_a   1.000
_cell.length_b   1.000
_cell.length_c   1.000
_cell.angle_alpha   90.00
_cell.angle_beta   90.00
_cell.angle_gamma   90.00
#
_symmetry.space_group_name_H-M   'P 1'
#
loop_
_entity.id
_entity.type
_entity.pdbx_description
1 polymer ?
#
loop_
_entity_poly.entity_id
_entity_poly.type
_entity_poly.pdbx_seq_one_letter_code
_entity_poly.pdbx_strand_id
1 'polypeptide(L)'
;MRHVRLIAALVATVLAANAMAGHHEKPEHNALIIQADFEGMVMAGVAKSVSKKLEVFNVRPLISLYDIRAASETLAYNAQTWPEGTVFVSVVDPGVGTARKSVVLETKNGLYFVSPDNGTLSGVADAYGISAVREIDETVNRRPNTEWAHTFHGRDVYSYTGARLAAGVISFEQVGPLLEPEVIQLEISAGTYEERVFEGQVAGGVDRLGNIYFNIDRELFERDKPEYGDIYEIAITNRERIVWEGAMPYAKSFGAVAVGENLLFINSSGLLSIAINQGNFAEANGIGYGADWRISARKRR
;
A
#
# COMPACT_ATOMS: atom_id res chain seq x y z
N MET A 1 -56.84 23.90 41.87
CA MET A 1 -56.66 23.73 40.42
C MET A 1 -55.27 24.33 39.96
N ARG A 2 -54.14 23.83 40.48
CA ARG A 2 -52.77 24.35 40.13
C ARG A 2 -51.70 23.26 40.00
N HIS A 3 -52.04 21.98 39.91
CA HIS A 3 -51.08 20.87 39.85
C HIS A 3 -51.14 20.01 38.58
N VAL A 4 -51.88 20.40 37.53
CA VAL A 4 -52.01 19.58 36.30
C VAL A 4 -51.20 20.14 35.12
N ARG A 5 -50.56 21.33 35.24
CA ARG A 5 -49.81 21.96 34.12
C ARG A 5 -48.31 21.72 34.12
N LEU A 6 -47.72 20.99 35.09
CA LEU A 6 -46.27 20.78 35.17
C LEU A 6 -45.76 19.44 34.60
N ILE A 7 -46.65 18.51 34.27
CA ILE A 7 -46.25 17.17 33.77
C ILE A 7 -46.25 17.13 32.23
N ALA A 8 -46.95 18.03 31.55
CA ALA A 8 -46.96 18.06 30.08
C ALA A 8 -45.71 18.70 29.42
N ALA A 9 -44.94 19.49 30.18
CA ALA A 9 -43.73 20.16 29.67
C ALA A 9 -42.45 19.28 29.74
N LEU A 10 -42.45 18.22 30.58
CA LEU A 10 -41.26 17.37 30.74
C LEU A 10 -41.22 16.21 29.74
N VAL A 11 -42.35 15.82 29.16
CA VAL A 11 -42.41 14.74 28.16
C VAL A 11 -42.10 15.24 26.76
N ALA A 12 -42.32 16.53 26.47
CA ALA A 12 -41.99 17.12 25.17
C ALA A 12 -40.48 17.36 25.00
N THR A 13 -39.69 17.52 26.08
CA THR A 13 -38.23 17.77 26.01
C THR A 13 -37.43 16.49 25.89
N VAL A 14 -37.94 15.33 26.29
CA VAL A 14 -37.27 14.03 26.11
C VAL A 14 -37.51 13.47 24.71
N LEU A 15 -38.57 13.80 24.03
CA LEU A 15 -38.83 13.41 22.64
C LEU A 15 -38.08 14.26 21.60
N ALA A 16 -37.68 15.46 21.95
CA ALA A 16 -36.86 16.33 21.07
C ALA A 16 -35.35 16.01 21.14
N ALA A 17 -34.87 15.38 22.23
CA ALA A 17 -33.47 14.99 22.39
C ALA A 17 -33.13 13.71 21.62
N ASN A 18 -34.09 12.87 21.25
CA ASN A 18 -33.86 11.66 20.43
C ASN A 18 -33.97 11.90 18.91
N ALA A 19 -34.32 13.10 18.48
CA ALA A 19 -34.40 13.44 17.05
C ALA A 19 -33.14 14.07 16.47
N MET A 20 -32.08 14.25 17.30
CA MET A 20 -30.72 14.67 16.86
C MET A 20 -29.66 13.58 17.04
N ALA A 21 -30.05 12.32 17.04
CA ALA A 21 -29.14 11.27 16.65
C ALA A 21 -28.87 11.48 15.15
N GLY A 22 -27.80 12.23 14.84
CA GLY A 22 -27.39 12.45 13.47
C GLY A 22 -27.34 11.11 12.75
N HIS A 23 -28.06 11.02 11.65
CA HIS A 23 -27.69 10.07 10.62
C HIS A 23 -26.27 10.43 10.23
N HIS A 24 -25.29 9.79 10.84
CA HIS A 24 -24.01 9.57 10.19
C HIS A 24 -24.41 8.70 8.98
N GLU A 25 -24.63 9.34 7.83
CA GLU A 25 -24.60 8.62 6.57
C GLU A 25 -23.29 7.82 6.62
N LYS A 26 -23.43 6.48 6.61
CA LYS A 26 -22.26 5.61 6.42
C LYS A 26 -21.60 6.16 5.16
N PRO A 27 -20.30 6.46 5.22
CA PRO A 27 -19.59 6.89 4.02
C PRO A 27 -19.94 5.88 2.92
N GLU A 28 -20.38 6.37 1.77
CA GLU A 28 -20.73 5.52 0.62
C GLU A 28 -19.42 4.92 0.11
N HIS A 29 -18.99 3.81 0.72
CA HIS A 29 -17.84 3.03 0.28
C HIS A 29 -18.26 2.35 -1.01
N ASN A 30 -17.84 2.86 -2.16
CA ASN A 30 -18.14 2.20 -3.42
C ASN A 30 -16.89 1.96 -4.27
N ALA A 31 -15.72 2.42 -3.83
CA ALA A 31 -14.46 2.19 -4.52
C ALA A 31 -13.79 0.90 -4.02
N LEU A 32 -13.46 0.03 -4.97
CA LEU A 32 -12.71 -1.21 -4.75
C LEU A 32 -11.48 -1.24 -5.65
N ILE A 33 -10.30 -1.21 -5.05
CA ILE A 33 -9.03 -1.25 -5.75
C ILE A 33 -8.47 -2.67 -5.68
N ILE A 34 -8.15 -3.26 -6.84
CA ILE A 34 -7.64 -4.62 -6.95
C ILE A 34 -6.20 -4.58 -7.43
N GLN A 35 -5.29 -5.16 -6.65
CA GLN A 35 -3.89 -5.39 -6.96
C GLN A 35 -3.60 -6.89 -6.93
N ALA A 36 -2.87 -7.41 -7.92
CA ALA A 36 -2.48 -8.81 -7.98
C ALA A 36 -1.24 -9.00 -8.87
N ASP A 37 -0.62 -10.18 -8.78
CA ASP A 37 0.42 -10.65 -9.68
C ASP A 37 -0.14 -11.42 -10.89
N PHE A 38 -1.47 -11.40 -11.06
CA PHE A 38 -2.20 -11.97 -12.19
C PHE A 38 -3.35 -11.05 -12.63
N GLU A 39 -3.98 -11.36 -13.79
CA GLU A 39 -5.05 -10.54 -14.33
C GLU A 39 -6.29 -10.46 -13.43
N GLY A 40 -6.59 -9.27 -12.90
CA GLY A 40 -7.66 -9.01 -11.94
C GLY A 40 -9.10 -9.05 -12.51
N MET A 41 -9.29 -9.33 -13.81
CA MET A 41 -10.61 -9.28 -14.45
C MET A 41 -11.63 -10.22 -13.81
N VAL A 42 -11.20 -11.42 -13.39
CA VAL A 42 -12.09 -12.39 -12.73
C VAL A 42 -12.52 -11.86 -11.37
N MET A 43 -11.61 -11.23 -10.62
CA MET A 43 -11.91 -10.61 -9.32
C MET A 43 -12.85 -9.41 -9.48
N ALA A 44 -12.64 -8.58 -10.51
CA ALA A 44 -13.54 -7.49 -10.85
C ALA A 44 -14.95 -8.01 -11.22
N GLY A 45 -15.04 -9.14 -11.92
CA GLY A 45 -16.31 -9.81 -12.21
C GLY A 45 -17.06 -10.24 -10.93
N VAL A 46 -16.33 -10.82 -9.95
CA VAL A 46 -16.88 -11.15 -8.63
C VAL A 46 -17.39 -9.89 -7.91
N ALA A 47 -16.62 -8.82 -7.91
CA ALA A 47 -17.03 -7.56 -7.30
C ALA A 47 -18.33 -7.02 -7.92
N LYS A 48 -18.43 -7.01 -9.25
CA LYS A 48 -19.64 -6.59 -9.96
C LYS A 48 -20.83 -7.53 -9.73
N SER A 49 -20.61 -8.81 -9.41
CA SER A 49 -21.70 -9.72 -9.02
C SER A 49 -22.27 -9.42 -7.63
N VAL A 50 -21.46 -8.86 -6.72
CA VAL A 50 -21.92 -8.38 -5.41
C VAL A 50 -22.72 -7.09 -5.56
N SER A 51 -22.17 -6.10 -6.26
CA SER A 51 -22.88 -4.85 -6.53
C SER A 51 -22.44 -4.24 -7.87
N LYS A 52 -23.40 -4.01 -8.76
CA LYS A 52 -23.16 -3.34 -10.05
C LYS A 52 -22.72 -1.88 -9.87
N LYS A 53 -23.01 -1.26 -8.71
CA LYS A 53 -22.66 0.14 -8.40
C LYS A 53 -21.20 0.32 -7.98
N LEU A 54 -20.48 -0.75 -7.58
CA LEU A 54 -19.08 -0.64 -7.20
C LEU A 54 -18.24 -0.03 -8.33
N GLU A 55 -17.39 0.91 -7.97
CA GLU A 55 -16.31 1.40 -8.82
C GLU A 55 -15.09 0.52 -8.60
N VAL A 56 -14.74 -0.28 -9.61
CA VAL A 56 -13.66 -1.27 -9.50
C VAL A 56 -12.47 -0.82 -10.33
N PHE A 57 -11.33 -0.66 -9.69
CA PHE A 57 -10.07 -0.24 -10.29
C PHE A 57 -9.06 -1.38 -10.19
N ASN A 58 -8.42 -1.71 -11.31
CA ASN A 58 -7.32 -2.67 -11.31
C ASN A 58 -5.99 -1.93 -11.40
N VAL A 59 -5.09 -2.19 -10.46
CA VAL A 59 -3.74 -1.62 -10.44
C VAL A 59 -2.94 -2.15 -11.63
N ARG A 60 -2.23 -1.27 -12.32
CA ARG A 60 -1.35 -1.58 -13.45
C ARG A 60 -0.04 -0.79 -13.35
N PRO A 61 1.11 -1.37 -13.74
CA PRO A 61 1.28 -2.77 -14.19
C PRO A 61 0.95 -3.78 -13.08
N LEU A 62 0.84 -5.06 -13.45
CA LEU A 62 0.71 -6.14 -12.46
C LEU A 62 1.98 -6.22 -11.61
N ILE A 63 1.81 -6.70 -10.38
CA ILE A 63 2.95 -7.09 -9.55
C ILE A 63 3.67 -8.28 -10.20
N SER A 64 4.98 -8.35 -10.10
CA SER A 64 5.74 -9.52 -10.52
C SER A 64 5.28 -10.77 -9.77
N LEU A 65 5.27 -11.93 -10.42
CA LEU A 65 4.81 -13.17 -9.81
C LEU A 65 5.52 -13.44 -8.48
N TYR A 66 4.72 -13.68 -7.44
CA TYR A 66 5.15 -14.03 -6.07
C TYR A 66 5.93 -12.93 -5.33
N ASP A 67 6.03 -11.72 -5.88
CA ASP A 67 6.77 -10.63 -5.26
C ASP A 67 5.92 -9.91 -4.19
N ILE A 68 5.93 -10.49 -2.98
CA ILE A 68 5.22 -9.95 -1.82
C ILE A 68 5.76 -8.57 -1.44
N ARG A 69 7.06 -8.33 -1.59
CA ARG A 69 7.68 -7.05 -1.26
C ARG A 69 7.18 -5.95 -2.20
N ALA A 70 7.25 -6.17 -3.51
CA ALA A 70 6.71 -5.22 -4.48
C ALA A 70 5.21 -5.00 -4.28
N ALA A 71 4.45 -6.04 -3.89
CA ALA A 71 3.04 -5.90 -3.55
C ALA A 71 2.83 -4.97 -2.35
N SER A 72 3.61 -5.13 -1.28
CA SER A 72 3.54 -4.33 -0.06
C SER A 72 3.82 -2.86 -0.33
N GLU A 73 4.93 -2.56 -1.03
CA GLU A 73 5.34 -1.19 -1.33
C GLU A 73 4.39 -0.51 -2.31
N THR A 74 3.95 -1.21 -3.36
CA THR A 74 2.98 -0.68 -4.33
C THR A 74 1.62 -0.41 -3.69
N LEU A 75 1.18 -1.27 -2.76
CA LEU A 75 -0.07 -1.11 -2.05
C LEU A 75 -0.05 0.16 -1.19
N ALA A 76 1.01 0.36 -0.40
CA ALA A 76 1.19 1.55 0.42
C ALA A 76 1.26 2.82 -0.44
N TYR A 77 1.99 2.79 -1.55
CA TYR A 77 2.08 3.91 -2.48
C TYR A 77 0.72 4.28 -3.08
N ASN A 78 -0.03 3.29 -3.60
CA ASN A 78 -1.32 3.55 -4.24
C ASN A 78 -2.38 4.05 -3.25
N ALA A 79 -2.27 3.72 -1.97
CA ALA A 79 -3.24 4.11 -0.96
C ALA A 79 -3.18 5.59 -0.55
N GLN A 80 -2.07 6.30 -0.83
CA GLN A 80 -1.78 7.65 -0.32
C GLN A 80 -2.86 8.70 -0.59
N THR A 81 -3.57 8.59 -1.69
CA THR A 81 -4.51 9.64 -2.16
C THR A 81 -5.96 9.21 -2.12
N TRP A 82 -6.24 8.00 -1.66
CA TRP A 82 -7.61 7.50 -1.58
C TRP A 82 -8.29 7.97 -0.30
N PRO A 83 -9.58 8.32 -0.38
CA PRO A 83 -10.33 8.79 0.77
C PRO A 83 -10.62 7.64 1.75
N GLU A 84 -10.90 8.02 3.00
CA GLU A 84 -11.43 7.13 4.03
C GLU A 84 -12.58 6.28 3.48
N GLY A 85 -12.63 5.01 3.92
CA GLY A 85 -13.63 4.05 3.50
C GLY A 85 -13.29 3.28 2.24
N THR A 86 -12.23 3.63 1.51
CA THR A 86 -11.80 2.89 0.34
C THR A 86 -11.32 1.48 0.72
N VAL A 87 -11.71 0.49 -0.07
CA VAL A 87 -11.32 -0.92 0.13
C VAL A 87 -10.31 -1.33 -0.93
N PHE A 88 -9.20 -1.88 -0.48
CA PHE A 88 -8.15 -2.47 -1.32
C PHE A 88 -8.18 -3.99 -1.18
N VAL A 89 -8.05 -4.69 -2.29
CA VAL A 89 -7.85 -6.15 -2.35
C VAL A 89 -6.48 -6.40 -2.98
N SER A 90 -5.55 -6.93 -2.20
CA SER A 90 -4.20 -7.25 -2.69
C SER A 90 -3.96 -8.74 -2.63
N VAL A 91 -3.64 -9.34 -3.79
CA VAL A 91 -3.49 -10.78 -3.93
C VAL A 91 -2.18 -11.12 -4.64
N VAL A 92 -1.13 -11.30 -3.83
CA VAL A 92 0.11 -12.01 -4.16
C VAL A 92 0.25 -13.11 -3.13
N ASP A 93 -0.12 -14.33 -3.47
CA ASP A 93 -0.40 -15.40 -2.51
C ASP A 93 0.27 -16.72 -2.87
N PRO A 94 1.60 -16.83 -2.76
CA PRO A 94 2.29 -18.11 -2.97
C PRO A 94 1.90 -19.17 -1.94
N GLY A 95 1.26 -18.78 -0.83
CA GLY A 95 0.79 -19.65 0.24
C GLY A 95 -0.70 -20.00 0.16
N VAL A 96 -1.38 -19.81 -0.97
CA VAL A 96 -2.80 -20.11 -1.12
C VAL A 96 -3.10 -21.58 -0.74
N GLY A 97 -4.14 -21.78 0.07
CA GLY A 97 -4.53 -23.13 0.54
C GLY A 97 -3.69 -23.68 1.69
N THR A 98 -2.74 -22.91 2.24
CA THR A 98 -2.01 -23.26 3.49
C THR A 98 -2.71 -22.68 4.72
N ALA A 99 -2.08 -22.82 5.90
CA ALA A 99 -2.59 -22.26 7.16
C ALA A 99 -2.38 -20.73 7.32
N ARG A 100 -1.85 -20.02 6.30
CA ARG A 100 -1.74 -18.55 6.36
C ARG A 100 -3.13 -17.95 6.50
N LYS A 101 -3.26 -16.92 7.34
CA LYS A 101 -4.55 -16.27 7.55
C LYS A 101 -4.98 -15.45 6.33
N SER A 102 -6.28 -15.33 6.15
CA SER A 102 -6.92 -14.36 5.25
C SER A 102 -7.48 -13.24 6.10
N VAL A 103 -7.08 -11.99 5.88
CA VAL A 103 -7.40 -10.90 6.81
C VAL A 103 -7.96 -9.67 6.11
N VAL A 104 -8.67 -8.86 6.89
CA VAL A 104 -8.97 -7.46 6.58
C VAL A 104 -8.32 -6.60 7.66
N LEU A 105 -7.43 -5.72 7.24
CA LEU A 105 -6.80 -4.69 8.07
C LEU A 105 -7.53 -3.37 7.87
N GLU A 106 -7.89 -2.72 8.96
CA GLU A 106 -8.34 -1.33 9.01
C GLU A 106 -7.19 -0.46 9.49
N THR A 107 -6.89 0.61 8.76
CA THR A 107 -5.85 1.58 9.12
C THR A 107 -6.41 2.71 9.97
N LYS A 108 -5.52 3.45 10.66
CA LYS A 108 -5.91 4.60 11.49
C LYS A 108 -6.56 5.74 10.71
N ASN A 109 -6.30 5.83 9.40
CA ASN A 109 -6.95 6.79 8.50
C ASN A 109 -8.17 6.22 7.76
N GLY A 110 -8.72 5.08 8.24
CA GLY A 110 -10.00 4.54 7.79
C GLY A 110 -9.99 3.86 6.42
N LEU A 111 -8.84 3.39 5.93
CA LEU A 111 -8.76 2.53 4.74
C LEU A 111 -8.83 1.06 5.13
N TYR A 112 -9.35 0.23 4.23
CA TYR A 112 -9.49 -1.21 4.43
C TYR A 112 -8.65 -2.00 3.44
N PHE A 113 -7.91 -3.00 3.93
CA PHE A 113 -7.03 -3.84 3.11
C PHE A 113 -7.34 -5.33 3.31
N VAL A 114 -7.81 -5.97 2.25
CA VAL A 114 -8.16 -7.39 2.20
C VAL A 114 -7.00 -8.14 1.53
N SER A 115 -6.37 -9.07 2.24
CA SER A 115 -5.13 -9.70 1.76
C SER A 115 -4.85 -11.01 2.49
N PRO A 116 -4.03 -11.94 1.93
CA PRO A 116 -3.34 -12.91 2.76
C PRO A 116 -2.41 -12.20 3.75
N ASP A 117 -2.35 -12.71 4.98
CA ASP A 117 -1.37 -12.26 5.97
C ASP A 117 -0.04 -12.99 5.72
N ASN A 118 0.78 -12.43 4.84
CA ASN A 118 2.04 -13.02 4.37
C ASN A 118 3.16 -11.98 4.19
N GLY A 119 2.96 -10.76 4.72
CA GLY A 119 3.87 -9.63 4.56
C GLY A 119 3.39 -8.57 3.55
N THR A 120 2.39 -8.86 2.72
CA THR A 120 1.83 -7.89 1.77
C THR A 120 1.31 -6.61 2.45
N LEU A 121 0.88 -6.70 3.71
CA LEU A 121 0.33 -5.58 4.47
C LEU A 121 1.37 -4.77 5.24
N SER A 122 2.67 -5.14 5.21
CA SER A 122 3.73 -4.45 5.96
C SER A 122 3.78 -2.96 5.65
N GLY A 123 3.86 -2.60 4.37
CA GLY A 123 4.00 -1.20 3.96
C GLY A 123 2.81 -0.32 4.36
N VAL A 124 1.57 -0.84 4.32
CA VAL A 124 0.39 -0.08 4.76
C VAL A 124 0.32 0.02 6.27
N ALA A 125 0.74 -1.03 6.99
CA ALA A 125 0.83 -1.01 8.45
C ALA A 125 1.83 0.04 8.93
N ASP A 126 2.99 0.12 8.29
CA ASP A 126 4.03 1.11 8.61
C ASP A 126 3.61 2.54 8.25
N ALA A 127 3.02 2.73 7.06
CA ALA A 127 2.69 4.07 6.56
C ALA A 127 1.45 4.69 7.24
N TYR A 128 0.44 3.89 7.57
CA TYR A 128 -0.86 4.39 8.05
C TYR A 128 -1.23 3.92 9.45
N GLY A 129 -0.45 3.02 10.04
CA GLY A 129 -0.74 2.38 11.33
C GLY A 129 -1.98 1.48 11.27
N ILE A 130 -2.05 0.54 12.18
CA ILE A 130 -3.15 -0.41 12.30
C ILE A 130 -4.18 0.14 13.30
N SER A 131 -5.46 0.18 12.92
CA SER A 131 -6.60 0.39 13.80
C SER A 131 -7.12 -0.94 14.34
N ALA A 132 -7.37 -1.89 13.43
CA ALA A 132 -7.83 -3.23 13.78
C ALA A 132 -7.51 -4.24 12.66
N VAL A 133 -7.47 -5.53 13.01
CA VAL A 133 -7.31 -6.64 12.07
C VAL A 133 -8.39 -7.68 12.35
N ARG A 134 -9.07 -8.18 11.32
CA ARG A 134 -10.02 -9.28 11.42
C ARG A 134 -9.64 -10.42 10.50
N GLU A 135 -9.71 -11.64 11.00
CA GLU A 135 -9.63 -12.82 10.16
C GLU A 135 -10.94 -12.99 9.38
N ILE A 136 -10.83 -13.30 8.10
CA ILE A 136 -12.02 -13.53 7.26
C ILE A 136 -12.66 -14.86 7.67
N ASP A 137 -13.90 -14.79 8.14
CA ASP A 137 -14.72 -16.00 8.34
C ASP A 137 -15.20 -16.50 6.98
N GLU A 138 -14.49 -17.48 6.44
CA GLU A 138 -14.80 -18.05 5.13
C GLU A 138 -16.13 -18.81 5.09
N THR A 139 -16.74 -19.13 6.23
CA THR A 139 -18.06 -19.79 6.25
C THR A 139 -19.17 -18.87 5.77
N VAL A 140 -18.98 -17.54 5.91
CA VAL A 140 -19.96 -16.51 5.52
C VAL A 140 -19.41 -15.51 4.49
N ASN A 141 -18.08 -15.38 4.40
CA ASN A 141 -17.42 -14.41 3.53
C ASN A 141 -16.63 -15.05 2.37
N ARG A 142 -16.97 -16.29 2.02
CA ARG A 142 -16.55 -16.97 0.79
C ARG A 142 -17.71 -16.91 -0.23
N ARG A 143 -17.34 -16.78 -1.51
CA ARG A 143 -18.30 -16.86 -2.62
C ARG A 143 -19.07 -18.19 -2.56
N PRO A 144 -20.41 -18.19 -2.63
CA PRO A 144 -21.22 -19.41 -2.52
C PRO A 144 -20.86 -20.46 -3.57
N ASN A 145 -20.91 -21.74 -3.18
CA ASN A 145 -20.64 -22.91 -4.03
C ASN A 145 -19.18 -22.99 -4.52
N THR A 146 -18.23 -22.45 -3.74
CA THR A 146 -16.78 -22.51 -4.05
C THR A 146 -15.95 -23.14 -2.93
N GLU A 147 -16.58 -23.81 -2.00
CA GLU A 147 -15.95 -24.45 -0.82
C GLU A 147 -14.92 -25.52 -1.22
N TRP A 148 -15.10 -26.11 -2.37
CA TRP A 148 -14.19 -27.10 -2.97
C TRP A 148 -12.93 -26.47 -3.62
N ALA A 149 -12.91 -25.15 -3.85
CA ALA A 149 -11.84 -24.46 -4.57
C ALA A 149 -10.80 -23.87 -3.61
N HIS A 150 -9.67 -24.56 -3.42
CA HIS A 150 -8.63 -24.17 -2.47
C HIS A 150 -7.45 -23.41 -3.08
N THR A 151 -7.44 -23.22 -4.40
CA THR A 151 -6.30 -22.64 -5.14
C THR A 151 -6.55 -21.24 -5.67
N PHE A 152 -7.73 -20.66 -5.43
CA PHE A 152 -8.05 -19.32 -5.95
C PHE A 152 -8.81 -18.45 -4.92
N HIS A 153 -8.19 -18.27 -3.74
CA HIS A 153 -8.76 -17.40 -2.69
C HIS A 153 -8.90 -15.95 -3.16
N GLY A 154 -8.08 -15.48 -4.09
CA GLY A 154 -8.21 -14.15 -4.72
C GLY A 154 -9.61 -13.91 -5.27
N ARG A 155 -10.16 -14.89 -6.00
CA ARG A 155 -11.50 -14.86 -6.57
C ARG A 155 -12.59 -15.10 -5.52
N ASP A 156 -12.43 -16.13 -4.70
CA ASP A 156 -13.53 -16.69 -3.91
C ASP A 156 -13.62 -16.13 -2.50
N VAL A 157 -12.50 -15.62 -1.94
CA VAL A 157 -12.43 -15.06 -0.58
C VAL A 157 -12.17 -13.57 -0.64
N TYR A 158 -11.01 -13.14 -1.14
CA TYR A 158 -10.57 -11.76 -1.02
C TYR A 158 -11.44 -10.78 -1.80
N SER A 159 -11.67 -11.02 -3.11
CA SER A 159 -12.49 -10.08 -3.88
C SER A 159 -13.97 -10.13 -3.47
N TYR A 160 -14.48 -11.28 -3.02
CA TYR A 160 -15.85 -11.38 -2.54
C TYR A 160 -16.05 -10.63 -1.22
N THR A 161 -15.15 -10.83 -0.25
CA THR A 161 -15.18 -10.11 1.03
C THR A 161 -14.99 -8.60 0.82
N GLY A 162 -13.96 -8.20 0.05
CA GLY A 162 -13.69 -6.79 -0.24
C GLY A 162 -14.84 -6.09 -0.95
N ALA A 163 -15.48 -6.77 -1.90
CA ALA A 163 -16.63 -6.22 -2.60
C ALA A 163 -17.85 -6.05 -1.70
N ARG A 164 -18.10 -6.99 -0.77
CA ARG A 164 -19.19 -6.89 0.20
C ARG A 164 -18.97 -5.73 1.17
N LEU A 165 -17.73 -5.55 1.63
CA LEU A 165 -17.33 -4.45 2.50
C LEU A 165 -17.47 -3.12 1.77
N ALA A 166 -16.89 -2.97 0.57
CA ALA A 166 -16.97 -1.76 -0.24
C ALA A 166 -18.39 -1.38 -0.66
N ALA A 167 -19.27 -2.37 -0.85
CA ALA A 167 -20.68 -2.14 -1.18
C ALA A 167 -21.57 -1.90 0.07
N GLY A 168 -21.01 -1.93 1.28
CA GLY A 168 -21.79 -1.82 2.52
C GLY A 168 -22.74 -3.00 2.78
N VAL A 169 -22.54 -4.14 2.09
CA VAL A 169 -23.30 -5.38 2.29
C VAL A 169 -22.98 -6.02 3.64
N ILE A 170 -21.71 -5.88 4.07
CA ILE A 170 -21.25 -6.22 5.42
C ILE A 170 -20.55 -5.03 6.04
N SER A 171 -20.57 -4.95 7.38
CA SER A 171 -19.69 -4.06 8.13
C SER A 171 -18.32 -4.71 8.37
N PHE A 172 -17.35 -3.94 8.86
CA PHE A 172 -16.04 -4.48 9.22
C PHE A 172 -16.14 -5.57 10.30
N GLU A 173 -17.04 -5.41 11.28
CA GLU A 173 -17.28 -6.40 12.34
C GLU A 173 -17.80 -7.73 11.81
N GLN A 174 -18.50 -7.72 10.67
CA GLN A 174 -19.05 -8.91 10.03
C GLN A 174 -18.05 -9.65 9.12
N VAL A 175 -16.83 -9.16 9.00
CA VAL A 175 -15.73 -9.86 8.30
C VAL A 175 -15.41 -11.18 9.02
N GLY A 176 -15.36 -11.16 10.36
CA GLY A 176 -15.04 -12.31 11.19
C GLY A 176 -14.39 -11.92 12.53
N PRO A 177 -13.72 -12.86 13.22
CA PRO A 177 -13.16 -12.60 14.53
C PRO A 177 -12.09 -11.51 14.51
N LEU A 178 -12.09 -10.68 15.56
CA LEU A 178 -11.05 -9.69 15.81
C LEU A 178 -9.75 -10.41 16.20
N LEU A 179 -8.66 -9.98 15.62
CA LEU A 179 -7.31 -10.42 15.95
C LEU A 179 -6.58 -9.33 16.75
N GLU A 180 -5.39 -9.65 17.26
CA GLU A 180 -4.45 -8.63 17.72
C GLU A 180 -4.14 -7.68 16.56
N PRO A 181 -3.91 -6.37 16.82
CA PRO A 181 -3.70 -5.38 15.78
C PRO A 181 -2.28 -5.46 15.18
N GLU A 182 -1.94 -6.62 14.65
CA GLU A 182 -0.65 -6.93 14.04
C GLU A 182 -0.83 -7.76 12.78
N VAL A 183 0.11 -7.67 11.86
CA VAL A 183 0.22 -8.48 10.65
C VAL A 183 1.67 -8.93 10.47
N ILE A 184 1.89 -9.97 9.68
CA ILE A 184 3.23 -10.43 9.33
C ILE A 184 4.00 -9.29 8.68
N GLN A 185 5.17 -8.97 9.25
CA GLN A 185 6.05 -7.91 8.78
C GLN A 185 7.15 -8.48 7.89
N LEU A 186 7.45 -7.79 6.79
CA LEU A 186 8.63 -8.05 5.98
C LEU A 186 9.85 -7.47 6.69
N GLU A 187 10.92 -8.25 6.78
CA GLU A 187 12.21 -7.74 7.25
C GLU A 187 12.85 -6.85 6.16
N ILE A 188 12.61 -5.56 6.25
CA ILE A 188 13.22 -4.55 5.38
C ILE A 188 14.18 -3.74 6.23
N SER A 189 15.50 -3.87 6.01
CA SER A 189 16.48 -3.04 6.69
C SER A 189 16.28 -1.58 6.30
N ALA A 190 16.24 -0.67 7.28
CA ALA A 190 16.20 0.76 7.00
C ALA A 190 17.47 1.23 6.27
N GLY A 191 17.37 2.30 5.50
CA GLY A 191 18.53 3.02 5.03
C GLY A 191 19.33 3.63 6.19
N THR A 192 20.64 3.82 6.02
CA THR A 192 21.50 4.41 7.05
C THR A 192 22.29 5.60 6.49
N TYR A 193 22.77 6.45 7.40
CA TYR A 193 23.72 7.53 7.10
C TYR A 193 24.79 7.57 8.19
N GLU A 194 25.94 7.02 7.89
CA GLU A 194 27.07 6.92 8.80
C GLU A 194 28.35 7.35 8.08
N GLU A 195 29.25 8.01 8.76
CA GLU A 195 30.53 8.49 8.21
C GLU A 195 30.40 9.23 6.87
N ARG A 196 29.27 9.96 6.69
CA ARG A 196 28.90 10.68 5.47
C ARG A 196 28.64 9.78 4.25
N VAL A 197 28.29 8.54 4.49
CA VAL A 197 27.84 7.59 3.48
C VAL A 197 26.41 7.20 3.76
N PHE A 198 25.56 7.30 2.75
CA PHE A 198 24.24 6.69 2.74
C PHE A 198 24.38 5.24 2.26
N GLU A 199 23.74 4.34 2.97
CA GLU A 199 23.58 2.97 2.52
C GLU A 199 22.10 2.60 2.53
N GLY A 200 21.64 1.87 1.53
CA GLY A 200 20.26 1.44 1.40
C GLY A 200 20.10 0.28 0.43
N GLN A 201 18.85 -0.11 0.21
CA GLN A 201 18.46 -1.14 -0.74
C GLN A 201 17.65 -0.52 -1.87
N VAL A 202 17.72 -1.11 -3.06
CA VAL A 202 16.77 -0.78 -4.14
C VAL A 202 15.39 -1.29 -3.70
N ALA A 203 14.50 -0.35 -3.45
CA ALA A 203 13.15 -0.60 -2.98
C ALA A 203 12.19 -0.84 -4.18
N GLY A 204 11.15 -1.60 -3.96
CA GLY A 204 9.90 -1.69 -4.68
C GLY A 204 9.84 -1.93 -6.17
N GLY A 205 10.93 -2.24 -6.79
CA GLY A 205 10.95 -2.47 -8.24
C GLY A 205 11.46 -1.28 -9.05
N VAL A 206 11.53 -1.49 -10.34
CA VAL A 206 11.89 -0.47 -11.33
C VAL A 206 10.61 0.12 -11.90
N ASP A 207 10.45 1.43 -11.87
CA ASP A 207 9.28 2.05 -12.49
C ASP A 207 9.31 1.89 -14.03
N ARG A 208 8.21 2.20 -14.70
CA ARG A 208 8.10 2.07 -16.16
C ARG A 208 9.05 2.97 -16.94
N LEU A 209 9.59 3.99 -16.30
CA LEU A 209 10.57 4.91 -16.89
C LEU A 209 12.00 4.43 -16.66
N GLY A 210 12.18 3.35 -15.88
CA GLY A 210 13.48 2.81 -15.53
C GLY A 210 14.20 3.58 -14.43
N ASN A 211 13.48 4.41 -13.67
CA ASN A 211 14.00 5.00 -12.47
C ASN A 211 14.11 3.93 -11.38
N ILE A 212 15.14 4.02 -10.57
CA ILE A 212 15.31 3.20 -9.38
C ILE A 212 15.22 4.08 -8.14
N TYR A 213 14.63 3.55 -7.07
CA TYR A 213 14.52 4.26 -5.81
C TYR A 213 14.96 3.36 -4.65
N PHE A 214 15.37 4.00 -3.57
CA PHE A 214 16.01 3.35 -2.45
C PHE A 214 15.20 3.60 -1.16
N ASN A 215 15.37 2.74 -0.18
CA ASN A 215 14.81 2.91 1.15
C ASN A 215 15.58 3.95 2.00
N ILE A 216 16.05 4.99 1.36
CA ILE A 216 16.62 6.20 1.96
C ILE A 216 15.58 7.30 1.78
N ASP A 217 14.90 7.65 2.86
CA ASP A 217 13.89 8.70 2.81
C ASP A 217 14.51 10.10 2.80
N ARG A 218 13.66 11.09 2.53
CA ARG A 218 14.07 12.49 2.47
C ARG A 218 14.67 12.97 3.79
N GLU A 219 14.12 12.57 4.93
CA GLU A 219 14.61 13.02 6.25
C GLU A 219 16.03 12.51 6.52
N LEU A 220 16.29 11.25 6.17
CA LEU A 220 17.62 10.68 6.26
C LEU A 220 18.59 11.38 5.31
N PHE A 221 18.16 11.64 4.05
CA PHE A 221 18.99 12.29 3.06
C PHE A 221 19.33 13.75 3.43
N GLU A 222 18.38 14.48 4.03
CA GLU A 222 18.59 15.87 4.49
C GLU A 222 19.65 16.01 5.60
N ARG A 223 20.05 14.90 6.27
CA ARG A 223 21.13 14.93 7.27
C ARG A 223 22.51 15.36 6.68
N ASP A 224 22.74 15.10 5.41
CA ASP A 224 23.96 15.57 4.70
C ASP A 224 23.85 17.02 4.20
N LYS A 225 22.73 17.70 4.45
CA LYS A 225 22.43 19.06 3.99
C LYS A 225 22.68 19.22 2.48
N PRO A 226 21.99 18.43 1.66
CA PRO A 226 22.22 18.47 0.21
C PRO A 226 21.74 19.78 -0.41
N GLU A 227 22.51 20.30 -1.37
CA GLU A 227 22.12 21.41 -2.22
C GLU A 227 21.99 20.92 -3.67
N TYR A 228 21.08 21.50 -4.44
CA TYR A 228 20.96 21.16 -5.86
C TYR A 228 22.24 21.52 -6.61
N GLY A 229 22.75 20.56 -7.35
CA GLY A 229 24.05 20.63 -8.02
C GLY A 229 25.17 19.93 -7.28
N ASP A 230 24.99 19.56 -6.02
CA ASP A 230 25.98 18.73 -5.31
C ASP A 230 26.18 17.39 -6.05
N ILE A 231 27.43 16.98 -6.16
CA ILE A 231 27.78 15.73 -6.82
C ILE A 231 27.88 14.63 -5.79
N TYR A 232 27.19 13.53 -6.05
CA TYR A 232 27.27 12.30 -5.25
C TYR A 232 28.02 11.22 -6.02
N GLU A 233 28.97 10.58 -5.35
CA GLU A 233 29.61 9.34 -5.78
C GLU A 233 28.75 8.18 -5.32
N ILE A 234 28.38 7.30 -6.24
CA ILE A 234 27.40 6.26 -6.02
C ILE A 234 27.95 4.93 -6.50
N ALA A 235 27.77 3.90 -5.70
CA ALA A 235 27.98 2.51 -6.10
C ALA A 235 26.67 1.73 -5.89
N ILE A 236 26.31 0.92 -6.88
CA ILE A 236 25.16 0.00 -6.80
C ILE A 236 25.71 -1.41 -6.91
N THR A 237 25.36 -2.24 -5.93
CA THR A 237 25.81 -3.63 -5.84
C THR A 237 24.65 -4.60 -5.94
N ASN A 238 24.90 -5.78 -6.49
CA ASN A 238 24.07 -6.96 -6.33
C ASN A 238 24.86 -7.97 -5.52
N ARG A 239 24.38 -8.27 -4.32
CA ARG A 239 25.18 -8.96 -3.29
C ARG A 239 26.48 -8.20 -3.03
N GLU A 240 27.63 -8.81 -3.27
CA GLU A 240 28.95 -8.19 -3.08
C GLU A 240 29.56 -7.64 -4.37
N ARG A 241 28.90 -7.81 -5.52
CA ARG A 241 29.40 -7.39 -6.83
C ARG A 241 28.93 -5.97 -7.15
N ILE A 242 29.88 -5.06 -7.44
CA ILE A 242 29.53 -3.75 -8.02
C ILE A 242 28.99 -3.99 -9.44
N VAL A 243 27.75 -3.52 -9.66
CA VAL A 243 27.09 -3.56 -10.97
C VAL A 243 27.22 -2.23 -11.68
N TRP A 244 27.20 -1.15 -10.91
CA TRP A 244 27.36 0.21 -11.43
C TRP A 244 28.07 1.07 -10.41
N GLU A 245 28.96 1.94 -10.88
CA GLU A 245 29.53 3.02 -10.09
C GLU A 245 29.69 4.28 -10.94
N GLY A 246 29.56 5.44 -10.33
CA GLY A 246 29.70 6.71 -11.01
C GLY A 246 29.38 7.90 -10.12
N ALA A 247 29.37 9.07 -10.72
CA ALA A 247 28.99 10.30 -10.02
C ALA A 247 27.92 11.03 -10.79
N MET A 248 26.97 11.64 -10.05
CA MET A 248 25.88 12.39 -10.66
C MET A 248 25.44 13.56 -9.75
N PRO A 249 24.84 14.62 -10.33
CA PRO A 249 24.34 15.74 -9.55
C PRO A 249 23.06 15.38 -8.80
N TYR A 250 22.90 15.90 -7.58
CA TYR A 250 21.62 16.01 -6.92
C TYR A 250 20.81 17.10 -7.61
N ALA A 251 19.66 16.73 -8.13
CA ALA A 251 18.86 17.59 -8.99
C ALA A 251 17.41 17.73 -8.50
N LYS A 252 16.78 18.85 -8.76
CA LYS A 252 15.38 19.10 -8.39
C LYS A 252 14.40 18.26 -9.21
N SER A 253 14.73 17.99 -10.46
CA SER A 253 13.89 17.25 -11.41
C SER A 253 14.71 16.79 -12.60
N PHE A 254 14.13 15.93 -13.45
CA PHE A 254 14.77 15.39 -14.65
C PHE A 254 15.36 16.48 -15.57
N GLY A 255 14.61 17.58 -15.79
CA GLY A 255 15.03 18.67 -16.68
C GLY A 255 16.17 19.55 -16.14
N ALA A 256 16.71 19.27 -14.95
CA ALA A 256 17.87 19.98 -14.41
C ALA A 256 19.21 19.49 -14.99
N VAL A 257 19.21 18.37 -15.73
CA VAL A 257 20.35 17.81 -16.45
C VAL A 257 20.01 17.67 -17.94
N ALA A 258 21.01 17.52 -18.80
CA ALA A 258 20.78 17.32 -20.23
C ALA A 258 20.08 15.95 -20.48
N VAL A 259 19.43 15.82 -21.65
CA VAL A 259 18.84 14.55 -22.09
C VAL A 259 19.94 13.49 -22.20
N GLY A 260 19.70 12.33 -21.61
CA GLY A 260 20.67 11.23 -21.53
C GLY A 260 21.61 11.27 -20.31
N GLU A 261 21.58 12.34 -19.53
CA GLU A 261 22.39 12.47 -18.32
C GLU A 261 21.72 11.85 -17.09
N ASN A 262 22.56 11.29 -16.19
CA ASN A 262 22.13 10.73 -14.91
C ASN A 262 21.87 11.83 -13.88
N LEU A 263 20.91 11.57 -12.98
CA LEU A 263 20.64 12.45 -11.85
C LEU A 263 20.22 11.66 -10.62
N LEU A 264 20.59 12.20 -9.45
CA LEU A 264 20.08 11.81 -8.14
C LEU A 264 18.99 12.79 -7.74
N PHE A 265 17.88 12.33 -7.20
CA PHE A 265 16.77 13.21 -6.81
C PHE A 265 15.91 12.56 -5.72
N ILE A 266 15.08 13.36 -5.04
CA ILE A 266 14.01 12.85 -4.18
C ILE A 266 12.74 12.73 -5.03
N ASN A 267 12.19 11.54 -5.13
CA ASN A 267 10.98 11.28 -5.90
C ASN A 267 9.71 11.77 -5.19
N SER A 268 8.55 11.62 -5.83
CA SER A 268 7.25 12.04 -5.28
C SER A 268 6.80 11.26 -4.05
N SER A 269 7.43 10.12 -3.75
CA SER A 269 7.21 9.33 -2.52
C SER A 269 8.14 9.74 -1.38
N GLY A 270 9.01 10.73 -1.60
CA GLY A 270 9.99 11.15 -0.62
C GLY A 270 11.21 10.23 -0.52
N LEU A 271 11.50 9.40 -1.53
CA LEU A 271 12.62 8.47 -1.52
C LEU A 271 13.74 8.93 -2.44
N LEU A 272 14.99 8.70 -2.01
CA LEU A 272 16.18 8.92 -2.83
C LEU A 272 16.13 8.02 -4.07
N SER A 273 16.35 8.62 -5.23
CA SER A 273 16.12 7.97 -6.53
C SER A 273 17.19 8.36 -7.54
N ILE A 274 17.40 7.47 -8.51
CA ILE A 274 18.28 7.70 -9.66
C ILE A 274 17.48 7.55 -10.94
N ALA A 275 17.77 8.41 -11.92
CA ALA A 275 17.20 8.36 -13.25
C ALA A 275 18.19 8.77 -14.33
N ILE A 276 17.83 8.51 -15.59
CA ILE A 276 18.36 9.18 -16.77
C ILE A 276 17.29 10.12 -17.30
N ASN A 277 17.65 11.37 -17.55
CA ASN A 277 16.72 12.29 -18.19
C ASN A 277 16.29 11.77 -19.58
N GLN A 278 15.02 11.42 -19.77
CA GLN A 278 14.45 10.78 -20.96
C GLN A 278 15.10 9.42 -21.32
N GLY A 279 15.62 8.68 -20.34
CA GLY A 279 16.22 7.37 -20.51
C GLY A 279 15.74 6.37 -19.46
N ASN A 280 16.25 5.14 -19.53
CA ASN A 280 15.94 4.04 -18.61
C ASN A 280 17.23 3.61 -17.91
N PHE A 281 17.44 4.06 -16.68
CA PHE A 281 18.66 3.79 -15.91
C PHE A 281 18.81 2.32 -15.56
N ALA A 282 17.72 1.68 -15.15
CA ALA A 282 17.72 0.28 -14.74
C ALA A 282 18.08 -0.64 -15.91
N GLU A 283 17.44 -0.44 -17.07
CA GLU A 283 17.68 -1.25 -18.26
C GLU A 283 19.10 -1.02 -18.82
N ALA A 284 19.52 0.25 -18.93
CA ALA A 284 20.85 0.61 -19.44
C ALA A 284 22.00 0.00 -18.62
N ASN A 285 21.77 -0.25 -17.33
CA ASN A 285 22.80 -0.72 -16.39
C ASN A 285 22.53 -2.13 -15.82
N GLY A 286 21.46 -2.81 -16.26
CA GLY A 286 21.11 -4.15 -15.81
C GLY A 286 20.78 -4.23 -14.31
N ILE A 287 20.14 -3.17 -13.76
CA ILE A 287 19.83 -3.08 -12.34
C ILE A 287 18.44 -3.63 -12.09
N GLY A 288 18.34 -4.55 -11.13
CA GLY A 288 17.10 -5.06 -10.58
C GLY A 288 16.74 -4.43 -9.25
N TYR A 289 15.93 -5.11 -8.45
CA TYR A 289 15.45 -4.64 -7.16
C TYR A 289 15.44 -5.78 -6.12
N GLY A 290 15.14 -5.43 -4.87
CA GLY A 290 15.03 -6.37 -3.75
C GLY A 290 16.28 -6.40 -2.88
N ALA A 291 16.28 -7.31 -1.89
CA ALA A 291 17.24 -7.32 -0.80
C ALA A 291 18.74 -7.45 -1.22
N ASP A 292 18.98 -8.10 -2.35
CA ASP A 292 20.33 -8.29 -2.89
C ASP A 292 20.90 -7.03 -3.56
N TRP A 293 20.06 -6.05 -3.88
CA TRP A 293 20.43 -4.82 -4.54
C TRP A 293 20.60 -3.69 -3.55
N ARG A 294 21.80 -3.14 -3.45
CA ARG A 294 22.15 -2.10 -2.49
C ARG A 294 22.76 -0.89 -3.17
N ILE A 295 22.63 0.26 -2.52
CA ILE A 295 23.30 1.50 -2.88
C ILE A 295 24.25 1.92 -1.75
N SER A 296 25.38 2.50 -2.14
CA SER A 296 26.19 3.37 -1.32
C SER A 296 26.29 4.73 -2.03
N ALA A 297 26.02 5.82 -1.33
CA ALA A 297 26.08 7.18 -1.90
C ALA A 297 26.82 8.12 -0.95
N ARG A 298 27.78 8.89 -1.49
CA ARG A 298 28.59 9.86 -0.73
C ARG A 298 28.70 11.17 -1.50
N LYS A 299 28.46 12.29 -0.82
CA LYS A 299 28.68 13.62 -1.37
C LYS A 299 30.16 13.86 -1.64
N ARG A 300 30.50 14.26 -2.88
CA ARG A 300 31.86 14.67 -3.24
C ARG A 300 32.21 16.00 -2.56
N ARG A 301 33.41 16.11 -2.06
CA ARG A 301 33.94 17.34 -1.42
C ARG A 301 34.31 18.39 -2.45
#